data_019a0036a8295dc1b0b855a625398d23
#
_entry.id   019a0036a8295dc1b0b855a625398d23
#
_cell.length_a   1.000
_cell.length_b   1.000
_cell.length_c   1.000
_cell.angle_alpha   90.00
_cell.angle_beta   90.00
_cell.angle_gamma   90.00
#
_symmetry.space_group_name_H-M   'P 1'
#
loop_
_entity.id
_entity.type
_entity.pdbx_description
1 polymer ?
#
loop_
_entity_poly.entity_id
_entity_poly.type
_entity_poly.pdbx_seq_one_letter_code
_entity_poly.pdbx_strand_id
1 'polypeptide(L)'
;MIISKIRKLCLALLCLPFCTTAEGQIRMPDIFSDNCVLQHNSKVNIWGWADANNAVSVKASWNGETQTVKSDAEGRWTAQLTTPDASNSSYTITVSQEGDTQYTINNVAIGDVWFCSGQSNMEMPVRGWLPECPIEHSESMIQQSGDYAQRVRCAMIQRTRALSPRFTCFGKWKPASPQTTPYFSAVAYSFAMHLASRVNHPVGIIVSAWGGSYIEQWLPERSAKKMGVKADAGNAWAWPNPSLLYNAMVYPLKDYTCAGFLWYQGESNVGDSHYAEKQKELIASWRSEWKEPKAPFYMVEIAPYNYSNDSAPDLRAQQLEAALETEHCGLVCTNDLVTDIEAARNIHPSNKLEIGYRLVDFAHKPEWKDPWSPVYKSMQADGDKAIISFSHNEQGFLSNPDITGFEVAGPDKVFHHADAEIVNKKQVRVCSPMVKKIVAVRYCWGNTIIGNLKNRMGLPVFAFRTDNW
;
A
#
# COMPACT_ATOMS: atom_id res chain seq x y z
N MET A 1 3.38 16.90 -89.00
CA MET A 1 3.87 16.36 -87.79
C MET A 1 3.65 17.40 -86.67
N ILE A 2 2.53 17.30 -85.97
CA ILE A 2 1.97 18.36 -85.15
C ILE A 2 2.20 17.91 -83.68
N ILE A 3 2.94 18.69 -82.91
CA ILE A 3 3.13 18.45 -81.45
C ILE A 3 2.24 19.44 -80.69
N SER A 4 1.22 18.89 -80.05
CA SER A 4 0.26 19.63 -79.23
C SER A 4 0.87 19.95 -77.90
N LYS A 5 0.84 21.20 -77.47
CA LYS A 5 1.18 21.67 -76.12
C LYS A 5 -0.04 21.49 -75.20
N ILE A 6 0.08 20.61 -74.26
CA ILE A 6 -0.90 20.50 -73.10
C ILE A 6 -0.40 21.40 -72.00
N ARG A 7 -1.15 22.49 -71.72
CA ARG A 7 -0.99 23.34 -70.53
C ARG A 7 -1.56 22.59 -69.31
N LYS A 8 -0.71 22.29 -68.32
CA LYS A 8 -1.13 21.81 -67.00
C LYS A 8 -1.65 22.99 -66.20
N LEU A 9 -2.95 23.01 -65.96
CA LEU A 9 -3.62 23.90 -64.99
C LEU A 9 -3.47 23.28 -63.58
N CYS A 10 -2.57 23.83 -62.73
CA CYS A 10 -2.50 23.45 -61.33
C CYS A 10 -3.64 24.15 -60.58
N LEU A 11 -4.68 23.39 -60.22
CA LEU A 11 -5.68 23.82 -59.25
C LEU A 11 -5.05 23.70 -57.86
N ALA A 12 -4.66 24.84 -57.27
CA ALA A 12 -4.30 24.90 -55.86
C ALA A 12 -5.59 24.79 -55.02
N LEU A 13 -5.88 23.60 -54.49
CA LEU A 13 -6.88 23.43 -53.44
C LEU A 13 -6.31 24.10 -52.17
N LEU A 14 -6.83 25.27 -51.83
CA LEU A 14 -6.67 25.83 -50.48
C LEU A 14 -7.42 24.91 -49.49
N CYS A 15 -6.70 24.01 -48.88
CA CYS A 15 -7.16 23.37 -47.64
C CYS A 15 -7.13 24.45 -46.55
N LEU A 16 -8.24 25.14 -46.34
CA LEU A 16 -8.51 25.83 -45.10
C LEU A 16 -8.57 24.76 -44.01
N PRO A 17 -7.76 24.84 -42.94
CA PRO A 17 -8.00 23.99 -41.81
C PRO A 17 -9.36 24.38 -41.24
N PHE A 18 -10.36 23.52 -41.37
CA PHE A 18 -11.53 23.57 -40.54
C PHE A 18 -11.01 23.30 -39.12
N CYS A 19 -10.65 24.37 -38.41
CA CYS A 19 -10.59 24.36 -36.97
C CYS A 19 -12.05 24.17 -36.50
N THR A 20 -12.50 22.93 -36.45
CA THR A 20 -13.62 22.60 -35.60
C THR A 20 -13.11 22.93 -34.21
N THR A 21 -13.52 24.05 -33.63
CA THR A 21 -13.50 24.30 -32.22
C THR A 21 -14.33 23.14 -31.63
N ALA A 22 -13.64 22.06 -31.21
CA ALA A 22 -14.28 21.09 -30.35
C ALA A 22 -14.73 21.92 -29.14
N GLU A 23 -16.07 22.09 -28.98
CA GLU A 23 -16.63 22.72 -27.79
C GLU A 23 -15.95 22.04 -26.61
N GLY A 24 -15.27 22.81 -25.79
CA GLY A 24 -14.42 22.30 -24.75
C GLY A 24 -15.29 21.61 -23.69
N GLN A 25 -15.17 20.33 -23.69
CA GLN A 25 -15.89 19.49 -22.76
C GLN A 25 -15.10 19.41 -21.44
N ILE A 26 -15.77 19.61 -20.30
CA ILE A 26 -15.21 19.31 -18.98
C ILE A 26 -14.79 17.84 -18.96
N ARG A 27 -13.53 17.57 -18.61
CA ARG A 27 -12.99 16.22 -18.46
C ARG A 27 -12.48 16.04 -17.03
N MET A 28 -12.92 14.97 -16.37
CA MET A 28 -12.48 14.61 -15.04
C MET A 28 -11.56 13.40 -15.09
N PRO A 29 -10.53 13.33 -14.22
CA PRO A 29 -9.82 12.08 -13.97
C PRO A 29 -10.76 10.99 -13.48
N ASP A 30 -10.49 9.73 -13.82
CA ASP A 30 -11.33 8.59 -13.38
C ASP A 30 -11.54 8.52 -11.87
N ILE A 31 -10.58 9.01 -11.08
CA ILE A 31 -10.67 9.04 -9.62
C ILE A 31 -11.82 9.93 -9.12
N PHE A 32 -12.30 10.87 -9.93
CA PHE A 32 -13.52 11.66 -9.69
C PHE A 32 -14.69 11.11 -10.50
N SER A 33 -14.99 9.84 -10.31
CA SER A 33 -16.16 9.17 -10.87
C SER A 33 -17.26 9.01 -9.82
N ASP A 34 -18.45 8.66 -10.27
CA ASP A 34 -19.53 8.23 -9.36
C ASP A 34 -19.01 7.24 -8.32
N ASN A 35 -19.58 7.28 -7.14
CA ASN A 35 -19.20 6.51 -5.96
C ASN A 35 -17.84 6.89 -5.33
N CYS A 36 -17.21 7.99 -5.69
CA CYS A 36 -15.96 8.39 -5.04
C CYS A 36 -16.15 8.66 -3.55
N VAL A 37 -15.07 8.46 -2.79
CA VAL A 37 -15.01 8.78 -1.36
C VAL A 37 -14.03 9.94 -1.18
N LEU A 38 -14.46 11.00 -0.52
CA LEU A 38 -13.60 12.12 -0.14
C LEU A 38 -13.29 12.07 1.35
N GLN A 39 -12.05 12.44 1.70
CA GLN A 39 -11.62 12.50 3.11
C GLN A 39 -12.47 13.51 3.87
N HIS A 40 -13.01 13.09 5.02
CA HIS A 40 -13.84 13.94 5.89
C HIS A 40 -12.99 14.98 6.65
N ASN A 41 -13.65 16.03 7.15
CA ASN A 41 -13.05 17.11 7.95
C ASN A 41 -11.76 17.68 7.32
N SER A 42 -11.75 17.81 6.00
CA SER A 42 -10.54 18.13 5.25
C SER A 42 -10.79 19.14 4.16
N LYS A 43 -9.73 19.81 3.73
CA LYS A 43 -9.71 20.54 2.47
C LYS A 43 -9.29 19.55 1.38
N VAL A 44 -10.21 19.23 0.48
CA VAL A 44 -10.00 18.28 -0.60
C VAL A 44 -9.85 18.99 -1.93
N ASN A 45 -8.89 18.58 -2.74
CA ASN A 45 -8.72 19.11 -4.09
C ASN A 45 -9.58 18.33 -5.07
N ILE A 46 -10.27 19.06 -5.95
CA ILE A 46 -10.98 18.52 -7.12
C ILE A 46 -10.32 19.16 -8.34
N TRP A 47 -9.92 18.38 -9.33
CA TRP A 47 -9.23 18.88 -10.51
C TRP A 47 -9.70 18.18 -11.80
N GLY A 48 -9.40 18.83 -12.91
CA GLY A 48 -9.75 18.31 -14.24
C GLY A 48 -9.28 19.22 -15.35
N TRP A 49 -9.93 19.09 -16.47
CA TRP A 49 -9.68 19.90 -17.65
C TRP A 49 -10.99 20.55 -18.12
N ALA A 50 -10.85 21.76 -18.65
CA ALA A 50 -11.88 22.57 -19.24
C ALA A 50 -11.28 23.34 -20.42
N ASP A 51 -12.01 24.25 -21.03
CA ASP A 51 -11.44 25.17 -21.99
C ASP A 51 -10.34 26.03 -21.38
N ALA A 52 -9.31 26.33 -22.15
CA ALA A 52 -8.20 27.15 -21.70
C ALA A 52 -8.68 28.54 -21.26
N ASN A 53 -8.15 29.01 -20.14
CA ASN A 53 -8.45 30.33 -19.57
C ASN A 53 -9.93 30.58 -19.26
N ASN A 54 -10.74 29.54 -19.10
CA ASN A 54 -12.18 29.65 -18.80
C ASN A 54 -12.48 29.57 -17.29
N ALA A 55 -13.60 30.16 -16.88
CA ALA A 55 -14.10 30.03 -15.51
C ALA A 55 -14.74 28.64 -15.31
N VAL A 56 -14.30 27.95 -14.26
CA VAL A 56 -14.83 26.63 -13.86
C VAL A 56 -15.40 26.75 -12.47
N SER A 57 -16.66 26.39 -12.33
CA SER A 57 -17.38 26.38 -11.05
C SER A 57 -17.58 24.96 -10.57
N VAL A 58 -17.20 24.69 -9.30
CA VAL A 58 -17.35 23.40 -8.63
C VAL A 58 -18.28 23.57 -7.45
N LYS A 59 -19.44 22.92 -7.47
CA LYS A 59 -20.48 23.01 -6.45
C LYS A 59 -20.62 21.68 -5.72
N ALA A 60 -20.56 21.74 -4.39
CA ALA A 60 -20.79 20.61 -3.49
C ALA A 60 -22.23 20.64 -2.93
N SER A 61 -22.91 19.49 -2.90
CA SER A 61 -24.28 19.42 -2.39
C SER A 61 -24.38 19.38 -0.85
N TRP A 62 -23.31 19.07 -0.14
CA TRP A 62 -23.34 18.94 1.33
C TRP A 62 -23.48 20.26 2.08
N ASN A 63 -23.05 21.37 1.49
CA ASN A 63 -23.14 22.70 2.08
C ASN A 63 -23.60 23.77 1.07
N GLY A 64 -23.80 23.39 -0.20
CA GLY A 64 -24.16 24.31 -1.28
C GLY A 64 -23.02 25.26 -1.70
N GLU A 65 -21.81 25.09 -1.15
CA GLU A 65 -20.65 25.90 -1.50
C GLU A 65 -20.30 25.74 -2.98
N THR A 66 -20.00 26.87 -3.63
CA THR A 66 -19.50 26.90 -5.01
C THR A 66 -18.14 27.58 -5.02
N GLN A 67 -17.13 26.86 -5.52
CA GLN A 67 -15.79 27.41 -5.76
C GLN A 67 -15.66 27.69 -7.25
N THR A 68 -15.24 28.92 -7.60
CA THR A 68 -14.98 29.29 -8.99
C THR A 68 -13.47 29.51 -9.15
N VAL A 69 -12.88 28.81 -10.10
CA VAL A 69 -11.46 28.86 -10.44
C VAL A 69 -11.29 29.12 -11.92
N LYS A 70 -10.10 29.50 -12.36
CA LYS A 70 -9.77 29.68 -13.78
C LYS A 70 -8.85 28.55 -14.22
N SER A 71 -9.15 27.92 -15.37
CA SER A 71 -8.26 26.96 -16.01
C SER A 71 -7.01 27.66 -16.56
N ASP A 72 -5.89 26.95 -16.60
CA ASP A 72 -4.63 27.43 -17.21
C ASP A 72 -4.68 27.39 -18.76
N ALA A 73 -3.55 27.71 -19.40
CA ALA A 73 -3.42 27.69 -20.84
C ALA A 73 -3.56 26.29 -21.46
N GLU A 74 -3.29 25.24 -20.67
CA GLU A 74 -3.47 23.83 -21.02
C GLU A 74 -4.85 23.29 -20.63
N GLY A 75 -5.75 24.17 -20.14
CA GLY A 75 -7.10 23.85 -19.72
C GLY A 75 -7.18 23.17 -18.35
N ARG A 76 -6.08 23.04 -17.59
CA ARG A 76 -6.08 22.38 -16.26
C ARG A 76 -6.63 23.35 -15.21
N TRP A 77 -7.40 22.82 -14.29
CA TRP A 77 -7.92 23.57 -13.15
C TRP A 77 -7.89 22.71 -11.88
N THR A 78 -7.84 23.37 -10.74
CA THR A 78 -7.96 22.76 -9.42
C THR A 78 -8.80 23.66 -8.53
N ALA A 79 -9.84 23.12 -7.92
CA ALA A 79 -10.65 23.78 -6.92
C ALA A 79 -10.49 23.04 -5.58
N GLN A 80 -10.64 23.76 -4.46
CA GLN A 80 -10.57 23.19 -3.12
C GLN A 80 -11.95 23.28 -2.45
N LEU A 81 -12.47 22.14 -2.00
CA LEU A 81 -13.73 22.08 -1.24
C LEU A 81 -13.44 21.70 0.21
N THR A 82 -14.28 22.19 1.12
CA THR A 82 -14.23 21.77 2.54
C THR A 82 -15.28 20.67 2.76
N THR A 83 -14.84 19.50 3.21
CA THR A 83 -15.72 18.38 3.54
C THR A 83 -16.18 18.46 5.00
N PRO A 84 -17.45 18.10 5.30
CA PRO A 84 -17.95 18.02 6.67
C PRO A 84 -17.46 16.76 7.39
N ASP A 85 -18.01 16.52 8.57
CA ASP A 85 -17.86 15.25 9.30
C ASP A 85 -18.29 14.07 8.41
N ALA A 86 -17.66 12.92 8.65
CA ALA A 86 -18.02 11.69 7.98
C ALA A 86 -19.47 11.31 8.26
N SER A 87 -20.17 10.83 7.24
CA SER A 87 -21.56 10.40 7.34
C SER A 87 -21.92 9.35 6.31
N ASN A 88 -23.02 8.63 6.54
CA ASN A 88 -23.55 7.66 5.59
C ASN A 88 -24.47 8.32 4.52
N SER A 89 -24.47 9.65 4.43
CA SER A 89 -25.22 10.39 3.41
C SER A 89 -24.51 10.29 2.05
N SER A 90 -25.33 10.37 0.99
CA SER A 90 -24.83 10.43 -0.39
C SER A 90 -24.91 11.87 -0.90
N TYR A 91 -23.86 12.32 -1.56
CA TYR A 91 -23.72 13.68 -2.05
C TYR A 91 -23.44 13.70 -3.56
N THR A 92 -23.48 14.92 -4.13
CA THR A 92 -23.10 15.18 -5.52
C THR A 92 -22.09 16.32 -5.59
N ILE A 93 -21.22 16.26 -6.60
CA ILE A 93 -20.37 17.38 -7.00
C ILE A 93 -20.73 17.73 -8.44
N THR A 94 -21.05 18.99 -8.69
CA THR A 94 -21.33 19.51 -10.02
C THR A 94 -20.19 20.40 -10.45
N VAL A 95 -19.61 20.13 -11.61
CA VAL A 95 -18.58 20.95 -12.25
C VAL A 95 -19.20 21.57 -13.51
N SER A 96 -19.10 22.88 -13.66
CA SER A 96 -19.60 23.61 -14.82
C SER A 96 -18.58 24.62 -15.31
N GLN A 97 -18.60 24.93 -16.60
CA GLN A 97 -17.86 26.05 -17.17
C GLN A 97 -18.81 27.01 -17.86
N GLU A 98 -18.34 28.22 -18.15
CA GLU A 98 -19.13 29.20 -18.91
C GLU A 98 -19.46 28.63 -20.29
N GLY A 99 -20.75 28.66 -20.69
CA GLY A 99 -21.24 28.08 -21.95
C GLY A 99 -21.99 26.76 -21.81
N ASP A 100 -22.48 26.39 -20.60
CA ASP A 100 -23.43 25.31 -20.32
C ASP A 100 -22.93 23.85 -20.28
N THR A 101 -21.63 23.60 -20.37
CA THR A 101 -21.15 22.24 -20.17
C THR A 101 -21.12 21.91 -18.67
N GLN A 102 -21.80 20.85 -18.27
CA GLN A 102 -21.88 20.40 -16.89
C GLN A 102 -21.47 18.92 -16.77
N TYR A 103 -20.67 18.62 -15.75
CA TYR A 103 -20.34 17.26 -15.34
C TYR A 103 -20.78 17.04 -13.90
N THR A 104 -21.50 15.96 -13.63
CA THR A 104 -21.97 15.64 -12.26
C THR A 104 -21.36 14.32 -11.80
N ILE A 105 -20.77 14.34 -10.62
CA ILE A 105 -20.29 13.16 -9.91
C ILE A 105 -21.38 12.79 -8.91
N ASN A 106 -21.96 11.60 -9.05
CA ASN A 106 -23.05 11.13 -8.23
C ASN A 106 -22.57 10.20 -7.11
N ASN A 107 -23.39 10.05 -6.09
CA ASN A 107 -23.17 9.14 -4.98
C ASN A 107 -21.78 9.33 -4.33
N VAL A 108 -21.38 10.59 -4.13
CA VAL A 108 -20.14 10.94 -3.41
C VAL A 108 -20.33 10.63 -1.93
N ALA A 109 -19.38 9.90 -1.34
CA ALA A 109 -19.33 9.63 0.09
C ALA A 109 -18.28 10.50 0.77
N ILE A 110 -18.50 10.82 2.05
CA ILE A 110 -17.52 11.50 2.89
C ILE A 110 -17.17 10.58 4.05
N GLY A 111 -15.90 10.21 4.15
CA GLY A 111 -15.39 9.24 5.11
C GLY A 111 -13.85 9.17 5.12
N ASP A 112 -13.29 8.04 5.53
CA ASP A 112 -11.84 7.81 5.47
C ASP A 112 -11.42 7.36 4.08
N VAL A 113 -10.32 7.91 3.58
CA VAL A 113 -9.68 7.47 2.33
C VAL A 113 -8.29 6.94 2.62
N TRP A 114 -7.98 5.73 2.17
CA TRP A 114 -6.67 5.11 2.33
C TRP A 114 -6.03 4.80 0.99
N PHE A 115 -4.75 5.20 0.83
CA PHE A 115 -3.98 4.88 -0.35
C PHE A 115 -3.18 3.59 -0.10
N CYS A 116 -3.52 2.52 -0.83
CA CYS A 116 -2.97 1.17 -0.67
C CYS A 116 -2.05 0.86 -1.85
N SER A 117 -0.77 0.57 -1.59
CA SER A 117 0.19 0.35 -2.66
C SER A 117 1.20 -0.75 -2.31
N GLY A 118 1.96 -1.19 -3.31
CA GLY A 118 2.96 -2.25 -3.18
C GLY A 118 3.01 -3.18 -4.39
N GLN A 119 3.32 -4.46 -4.13
CA GLN A 119 3.44 -5.45 -5.19
C GLN A 119 2.32 -6.51 -5.13
N SER A 120 2.59 -7.71 -5.63
CA SER A 120 1.60 -8.78 -5.80
C SER A 120 0.78 -9.09 -4.55
N ASN A 121 1.38 -9.07 -3.37
CA ASN A 121 0.66 -9.32 -2.12
C ASN A 121 -0.33 -8.22 -1.74
N MET A 122 -0.11 -6.96 -2.17
CA MET A 122 -1.10 -5.89 -2.10
C MET A 122 -2.11 -5.97 -3.24
N GLU A 123 -1.67 -6.37 -4.43
CA GLU A 123 -2.50 -6.41 -5.63
C GLU A 123 -3.50 -7.56 -5.65
N MET A 124 -3.15 -8.70 -5.03
CA MET A 124 -3.89 -9.96 -5.10
C MET A 124 -5.38 -9.78 -4.81
N PRO A 125 -6.26 -10.19 -5.75
CA PRO A 125 -7.70 -9.95 -5.61
C PRO A 125 -8.35 -10.89 -4.59
N VAL A 126 -9.49 -10.48 -4.02
CA VAL A 126 -10.25 -11.28 -3.05
C VAL A 126 -10.55 -12.69 -3.56
N ARG A 127 -10.87 -12.85 -4.85
CA ARG A 127 -11.09 -14.18 -5.46
C ARG A 127 -9.83 -15.05 -5.55
N GLY A 128 -8.66 -14.49 -5.25
CA GLY A 128 -7.37 -15.15 -5.47
C GLY A 128 -6.96 -15.21 -6.94
N TRP A 129 -5.78 -15.80 -7.20
CA TRP A 129 -5.29 -16.22 -8.52
C TRP A 129 -5.34 -17.75 -8.60
N LEU A 130 -6.56 -18.24 -8.83
CA LEU A 130 -6.85 -19.68 -8.83
C LEU A 130 -6.26 -20.37 -10.07
N PRO A 131 -5.87 -21.68 -9.93
CA PRO A 131 -5.91 -22.47 -8.70
C PRO A 131 -4.68 -22.28 -7.79
N GLU A 132 -3.61 -21.61 -8.24
CA GLU A 132 -2.28 -21.60 -7.61
C GLU A 132 -2.23 -20.81 -6.29
N CYS A 133 -3.02 -19.74 -6.19
CA CYS A 133 -3.01 -18.84 -5.05
C CYS A 133 -4.44 -18.55 -4.55
N PRO A 134 -5.07 -19.49 -3.82
CA PRO A 134 -6.37 -19.26 -3.19
C PRO A 134 -6.24 -18.25 -2.03
N ILE A 135 -7.34 -17.55 -1.72
CA ILE A 135 -7.47 -16.72 -0.53
C ILE A 135 -8.40 -17.41 0.46
N GLU A 136 -7.95 -17.56 1.69
CA GLU A 136 -8.77 -18.05 2.79
C GLU A 136 -9.97 -17.11 3.01
N HIS A 137 -11.14 -17.70 3.29
CA HIS A 137 -12.40 -16.96 3.50
C HIS A 137 -12.86 -16.10 2.31
N SER A 138 -12.30 -16.27 1.11
CA SER A 138 -12.66 -15.52 -0.10
C SER A 138 -14.17 -15.52 -0.36
N GLU A 139 -14.79 -16.69 -0.33
CA GLU A 139 -16.22 -16.84 -0.60
C GLU A 139 -17.08 -16.09 0.43
N SER A 140 -16.75 -16.19 1.72
CA SER A 140 -17.49 -15.48 2.76
C SER A 140 -17.32 -13.96 2.66
N MET A 141 -16.11 -13.48 2.35
CA MET A 141 -15.86 -12.06 2.11
C MET A 141 -16.69 -11.54 0.92
N ILE A 142 -16.79 -12.33 -0.15
CA ILE A 142 -17.58 -11.97 -1.33
C ILE A 142 -19.07 -11.97 -1.00
N GLN A 143 -19.58 -13.00 -0.34
CA GLN A 143 -21.00 -13.08 0.02
C GLN A 143 -21.45 -11.96 0.95
N GLN A 144 -20.63 -11.63 1.97
CA GLN A 144 -20.93 -10.58 2.94
C GLN A 144 -20.72 -9.16 2.40
N SER A 145 -20.08 -9.03 1.23
CA SER A 145 -19.72 -7.70 0.70
C SER A 145 -20.92 -6.80 0.40
N GLY A 146 -22.10 -7.38 0.17
CA GLY A 146 -23.36 -6.64 0.02
C GLY A 146 -23.70 -5.79 1.24
N ASP A 147 -23.37 -6.25 2.46
CA ASP A 147 -23.63 -5.54 3.72
C ASP A 147 -22.76 -4.28 3.86
N TYR A 148 -21.69 -4.20 3.08
CA TYR A 148 -20.74 -3.08 3.05
C TYR A 148 -20.93 -2.15 1.84
N ALA A 149 -21.94 -2.37 0.99
CA ALA A 149 -22.12 -1.66 -0.28
C ALA A 149 -22.14 -0.12 -0.16
N GLN A 150 -22.65 0.41 0.93
CA GLN A 150 -22.68 1.87 1.17
C GLN A 150 -21.42 2.36 1.91
N ARG A 151 -20.72 1.48 2.63
CA ARG A 151 -19.64 1.85 3.54
C ARG A 151 -18.24 1.54 3.00
N VAL A 152 -18.09 0.59 2.08
CA VAL A 152 -16.78 0.26 1.49
C VAL A 152 -16.80 0.49 0.00
N ARG A 153 -15.86 1.29 -0.50
CA ARG A 153 -15.68 1.59 -1.92
C ARG A 153 -14.21 1.49 -2.30
N CYS A 154 -13.97 0.97 -3.49
CA CYS A 154 -12.62 0.71 -3.97
C CYS A 154 -12.40 1.30 -5.37
N ALA A 155 -11.26 1.99 -5.56
CA ALA A 155 -10.74 2.37 -6.85
C ALA A 155 -9.48 1.55 -7.13
N MET A 156 -9.57 0.56 -8.02
CA MET A 156 -8.40 -0.21 -8.49
C MET A 156 -7.74 0.54 -9.63
N ILE A 157 -6.52 1.01 -9.43
CA ILE A 157 -5.74 1.72 -10.43
C ILE A 157 -5.15 0.73 -11.43
N GLN A 158 -5.37 0.98 -12.72
CA GLN A 158 -4.85 0.13 -13.78
C GLN A 158 -3.32 0.19 -13.85
N ARG A 159 -2.69 -0.96 -14.04
CA ARG A 159 -1.24 -1.07 -14.22
C ARG A 159 -0.79 -0.26 -15.42
N THR A 160 0.02 0.73 -15.16
CA THR A 160 0.61 1.61 -16.18
C THR A 160 1.98 2.09 -15.71
N ARG A 161 2.93 2.25 -16.63
CA ARG A 161 4.24 2.81 -16.37
C ARG A 161 4.52 4.00 -17.27
N ALA A 162 5.30 4.95 -16.80
CA ALA A 162 5.64 6.14 -17.56
C ALA A 162 7.06 6.64 -17.24
N LEU A 163 7.74 7.17 -18.25
CA LEU A 163 9.07 7.77 -18.11
C LEU A 163 9.04 9.16 -17.47
N SER A 164 7.87 9.81 -17.47
CA SER A 164 7.64 11.11 -16.83
C SER A 164 6.28 11.12 -16.12
N PRO A 165 6.11 12.01 -15.12
CA PRO A 165 4.85 12.12 -14.38
C PRO A 165 3.63 12.32 -15.27
N ARG A 166 2.57 11.54 -15.04
CA ARG A 166 1.28 11.64 -15.71
C ARG A 166 0.31 12.49 -14.88
N PHE A 167 -0.58 13.23 -15.52
CA PHE A 167 -1.60 14.02 -14.82
C PHE A 167 -2.89 13.25 -14.55
N THR A 168 -3.00 12.02 -15.08
CA THR A 168 -4.16 11.15 -14.87
C THR A 168 -3.73 9.69 -14.89
N CYS A 169 -4.51 8.86 -14.22
CA CYS A 169 -4.46 7.40 -14.26
C CYS A 169 -5.87 6.86 -14.48
N PHE A 170 -5.99 5.57 -14.78
CA PHE A 170 -7.26 4.90 -14.96
C PHE A 170 -7.63 4.12 -13.70
N GLY A 171 -8.87 4.27 -13.26
CA GLY A 171 -9.40 3.57 -12.09
C GLY A 171 -10.59 4.28 -11.50
N LYS A 172 -11.79 3.69 -11.68
CA LYS A 172 -13.05 4.25 -11.19
C LYS A 172 -13.47 3.58 -9.89
N TRP A 173 -14.16 4.33 -9.06
CA TRP A 173 -14.72 3.82 -7.81
C TRP A 173 -15.85 2.83 -8.05
N LYS A 174 -15.82 1.76 -7.28
CA LYS A 174 -16.88 0.76 -7.23
C LYS A 174 -17.26 0.49 -5.77
N PRO A 175 -18.54 0.46 -5.43
CA PRO A 175 -18.99 0.01 -4.11
C PRO A 175 -18.73 -1.49 -3.95
N ALA A 176 -18.54 -1.94 -2.71
CA ALA A 176 -18.45 -3.35 -2.40
C ALA A 176 -19.77 -4.05 -2.77
N SER A 177 -19.67 -5.20 -3.39
CA SER A 177 -20.78 -6.09 -3.73
C SER A 177 -20.26 -7.45 -4.13
N PRO A 178 -21.09 -8.51 -4.15
CA PRO A 178 -20.67 -9.80 -4.66
C PRO A 178 -20.13 -9.80 -6.11
N GLN A 179 -20.49 -8.79 -6.91
CA GLN A 179 -20.05 -8.62 -8.29
C GLN A 179 -18.71 -7.86 -8.42
N THR A 180 -18.42 -6.93 -7.53
CA THR A 180 -17.24 -6.05 -7.60
C THR A 180 -16.11 -6.50 -6.69
N THR A 181 -16.43 -6.94 -5.48
CA THR A 181 -15.46 -7.35 -4.44
C THR A 181 -14.52 -8.45 -4.86
N PRO A 182 -14.91 -9.44 -5.69
CA PRO A 182 -13.95 -10.45 -6.19
C PRO A 182 -12.69 -9.88 -6.82
N TYR A 183 -12.76 -8.67 -7.35
CA TYR A 183 -11.66 -8.00 -8.07
C TYR A 183 -10.93 -6.94 -7.24
N PHE A 184 -11.36 -6.66 -6.01
CA PHE A 184 -10.66 -5.75 -5.11
C PHE A 184 -9.43 -6.43 -4.51
N SER A 185 -8.42 -5.64 -4.12
CA SER A 185 -7.30 -6.14 -3.31
C SER A 185 -7.82 -6.83 -2.05
N ALA A 186 -7.40 -8.07 -1.80
CA ALA A 186 -7.85 -8.82 -0.63
C ALA A 186 -7.42 -8.17 0.69
N VAL A 187 -6.17 -7.67 0.77
CA VAL A 187 -5.65 -6.97 1.96
C VAL A 187 -6.37 -5.64 2.16
N ALA A 188 -6.45 -4.82 1.11
CA ALA A 188 -7.08 -3.50 1.22
C ALA A 188 -8.59 -3.62 1.50
N TYR A 189 -9.28 -4.58 0.89
CA TYR A 189 -10.70 -4.83 1.17
C TYR A 189 -10.92 -5.33 2.60
N SER A 190 -10.10 -6.28 3.07
CA SER A 190 -10.17 -6.74 4.46
C SER A 190 -9.96 -5.58 5.44
N PHE A 191 -8.96 -4.74 5.20
CA PHE A 191 -8.74 -3.53 5.99
C PHE A 191 -9.98 -2.62 5.99
N ALA A 192 -10.50 -2.28 4.80
CA ALA A 192 -11.64 -1.36 4.69
C ALA A 192 -12.92 -1.91 5.35
N MET A 193 -13.18 -3.21 5.20
CA MET A 193 -14.31 -3.88 5.81
C MET A 193 -14.25 -3.85 7.35
N HIS A 194 -13.08 -4.18 7.92
CA HIS A 194 -12.87 -4.16 9.36
C HIS A 194 -12.87 -2.74 9.92
N LEU A 195 -12.27 -1.77 9.19
CA LEU A 195 -12.31 -0.37 9.61
C LEU A 195 -13.75 0.16 9.59
N ALA A 196 -14.50 -0.05 8.50
CA ALA A 196 -15.89 0.37 8.37
C ALA A 196 -16.82 -0.26 9.45
N SER A 197 -16.42 -1.41 10.01
CA SER A 197 -17.14 -2.02 11.15
C SER A 197 -16.85 -1.34 12.48
N ARG A 198 -15.69 -0.64 12.61
CA ARG A 198 -15.30 0.09 13.83
C ARG A 198 -15.72 1.56 13.80
N VAL A 199 -15.70 2.15 12.59
CA VAL A 199 -16.06 3.55 12.38
C VAL A 199 -17.43 3.66 11.71
N ASN A 200 -18.42 4.16 12.17
CA ASN A 200 -19.79 4.13 11.58
C ASN A 200 -19.94 5.07 10.36
N HIS A 201 -18.96 5.06 9.43
CA HIS A 201 -18.97 5.89 8.23
C HIS A 201 -18.27 5.21 7.04
N PRO A 202 -18.33 5.76 5.82
CA PRO A 202 -17.70 5.18 4.64
C PRO A 202 -16.17 5.12 4.72
N VAL A 203 -15.59 4.05 4.15
CA VAL A 203 -14.16 3.85 3.96
C VAL A 203 -13.89 3.62 2.48
N GLY A 204 -13.09 4.47 1.90
CA GLY A 204 -12.59 4.38 0.52
C GLY A 204 -11.16 3.88 0.48
N ILE A 205 -10.88 2.93 -0.41
CA ILE A 205 -9.53 2.44 -0.68
C ILE A 205 -9.15 2.70 -2.14
N ILE A 206 -8.04 3.39 -2.35
CA ILE A 206 -7.40 3.58 -3.65
C ILE A 206 -6.25 2.58 -3.72
N VAL A 207 -6.36 1.58 -4.60
CA VAL A 207 -5.36 0.51 -4.71
C VAL A 207 -4.50 0.72 -5.94
N SER A 208 -3.23 1.05 -5.73
CA SER A 208 -2.23 1.28 -6.76
C SER A 208 -1.06 0.31 -6.53
N ALA A 209 -1.16 -0.91 -7.10
CA ALA A 209 -0.20 -1.97 -6.87
C ALA A 209 0.14 -2.73 -8.17
N TRP A 210 1.37 -3.30 -8.23
CA TRP A 210 1.81 -4.09 -9.38
C TRP A 210 2.77 -5.21 -8.94
N GLY A 211 2.39 -6.46 -9.20
CA GLY A 211 3.18 -7.65 -8.87
C GLY A 211 4.59 -7.65 -9.45
N GLY A 212 5.56 -8.15 -8.67
CA GLY A 212 6.97 -8.20 -9.07
C GLY A 212 7.66 -6.83 -9.14
N SER A 213 7.06 -5.77 -8.59
CA SER A 213 7.69 -4.45 -8.58
C SER A 213 8.73 -4.32 -7.46
N TYR A 214 9.74 -3.50 -7.72
CA TYR A 214 10.77 -3.09 -6.78
C TYR A 214 10.41 -1.75 -6.15
N ILE A 215 10.85 -1.49 -4.92
CA ILE A 215 10.57 -0.24 -4.21
C ILE A 215 11.01 1.00 -5.00
N GLU A 216 12.11 0.89 -5.74
CA GLU A 216 12.68 1.97 -6.55
C GLU A 216 11.71 2.51 -7.61
N GLN A 217 10.82 1.66 -8.12
CA GLN A 217 9.86 2.04 -9.13
C GLN A 217 8.75 2.94 -8.59
N TRP A 218 8.56 2.94 -7.26
CA TRP A 218 7.56 3.73 -6.52
C TRP A 218 8.12 5.02 -5.92
N LEU A 219 9.44 5.24 -6.02
CA LEU A 219 10.10 6.48 -5.60
C LEU A 219 9.92 7.59 -6.65
N PRO A 220 9.70 8.85 -6.24
CA PRO A 220 9.93 9.99 -7.12
C PRO A 220 11.36 10.01 -7.68
N GLU A 221 11.55 10.57 -8.87
CA GLU A 221 12.88 10.60 -9.52
C GLU A 221 13.95 11.28 -8.63
N ARG A 222 13.57 12.36 -7.92
CA ARG A 222 14.47 13.05 -6.98
C ARG A 222 14.95 12.13 -5.85
N SER A 223 14.04 11.30 -5.33
CA SER A 223 14.35 10.35 -4.26
C SER A 223 15.18 9.18 -4.75
N ALA A 224 14.87 8.64 -5.93
CA ALA A 224 15.69 7.62 -6.55
C ALA A 224 17.14 8.10 -6.81
N LYS A 225 17.31 9.34 -7.29
CA LYS A 225 18.63 9.97 -7.46
C LYS A 225 19.35 10.16 -6.11
N LYS A 226 18.65 10.64 -5.08
CA LYS A 226 19.20 10.80 -3.72
C LYS A 226 19.72 9.48 -3.17
N MET A 227 19.02 8.39 -3.41
CA MET A 227 19.39 7.04 -3.00
C MET A 227 20.45 6.39 -3.91
N GLY A 228 20.94 7.10 -4.93
CA GLY A 228 21.94 6.58 -5.86
C GLY A 228 21.42 5.48 -6.80
N VAL A 229 20.08 5.32 -6.92
CA VAL A 229 19.46 4.34 -7.80
C VAL A 229 19.69 4.75 -9.25
N LYS A 230 20.28 3.83 -10.03
CA LYS A 230 20.60 4.07 -11.44
C LYS A 230 19.55 3.40 -12.33
N ALA A 231 19.10 4.12 -13.36
CA ALA A 231 18.32 3.53 -14.43
C ALA A 231 19.27 2.80 -15.41
N ASP A 232 18.74 1.79 -16.08
CA ASP A 232 19.41 1.17 -17.23
C ASP A 232 19.47 2.18 -18.39
N ALA A 233 20.69 2.67 -18.70
CA ALA A 233 20.89 3.65 -19.75
C ALA A 233 20.62 3.10 -21.17
N GLY A 234 20.69 1.77 -21.34
CA GLY A 234 20.42 1.10 -22.61
C GLY A 234 18.94 0.86 -22.88
N ASN A 235 18.12 0.82 -21.83
CA ASN A 235 16.69 0.57 -21.94
C ASN A 235 15.89 1.33 -20.87
N ALA A 236 15.40 2.51 -21.22
CA ALA A 236 14.60 3.36 -20.32
C ALA A 236 13.34 2.66 -19.77
N TRP A 237 12.85 1.62 -20.44
CA TRP A 237 11.70 0.81 -20.02
C TRP A 237 12.08 -0.48 -19.29
N ALA A 238 13.37 -0.69 -19.00
CA ALA A 238 13.80 -1.89 -18.28
C ALA A 238 13.10 -1.99 -16.92
N TRP A 239 12.80 -3.20 -16.56
CA TRP A 239 12.33 -3.56 -15.24
C TRP A 239 13.56 -4.03 -14.45
N PRO A 240 14.00 -3.32 -13.42
CA PRO A 240 13.30 -2.49 -12.44
C PRO A 240 13.66 -0.98 -12.45
N ASN A 241 13.70 -0.32 -13.60
CA ASN A 241 14.05 1.11 -13.62
C ASN A 241 13.22 1.94 -12.64
N PRO A 242 13.84 2.95 -11.97
CA PRO A 242 13.17 3.72 -10.94
C PRO A 242 12.05 4.60 -11.49
N SER A 243 11.12 4.96 -10.60
CA SER A 243 10.04 5.95 -10.81
C SER A 243 9.00 5.61 -11.87
N LEU A 244 9.11 4.50 -12.59
CA LEU A 244 8.19 4.17 -13.68
C LEU A 244 6.74 4.02 -13.20
N LEU A 245 6.53 3.43 -12.03
CA LEU A 245 5.20 3.25 -11.43
C LEU A 245 4.77 4.49 -10.66
N TYR A 246 5.69 5.15 -9.97
CA TYR A 246 5.41 6.44 -9.35
C TYR A 246 4.84 7.43 -10.36
N ASN A 247 5.48 7.60 -11.51
CA ASN A 247 5.09 8.54 -12.54
C ASN A 247 3.67 8.31 -13.09
N ALA A 248 3.23 7.05 -13.16
CA ALA A 248 1.97 6.68 -13.80
C ALA A 248 0.83 6.33 -12.83
N MET A 249 1.16 5.85 -11.62
CA MET A 249 0.19 5.24 -10.73
C MET A 249 0.15 5.91 -9.34
N VAL A 250 1.12 6.78 -9.01
CA VAL A 250 1.18 7.51 -7.72
C VAL A 250 1.05 9.01 -7.95
N TYR A 251 1.90 9.58 -8.79
CA TYR A 251 1.91 11.03 -9.08
C TYR A 251 0.55 11.60 -9.50
N PRO A 252 -0.27 10.93 -10.34
CA PRO A 252 -1.59 11.43 -10.69
C PRO A 252 -2.56 11.57 -9.53
N LEU A 253 -2.26 10.94 -8.38
CA LEU A 253 -3.14 10.84 -7.22
C LEU A 253 -2.61 11.61 -5.99
N LYS A 254 -1.42 12.19 -6.09
CA LYS A 254 -0.74 12.85 -4.95
C LYS A 254 -1.50 14.04 -4.34
N ASP A 255 -2.44 14.61 -5.07
CA ASP A 255 -3.29 15.70 -4.60
C ASP A 255 -4.67 15.20 -4.10
N TYR A 256 -4.92 13.88 -4.12
CA TYR A 256 -6.13 13.29 -3.56
C TYR A 256 -5.96 13.09 -2.06
N THR A 257 -6.67 13.86 -1.25
CA THR A 257 -6.53 13.85 0.21
C THR A 257 -6.89 12.47 0.78
N CYS A 258 -6.02 11.92 1.63
CA CYS A 258 -6.24 10.62 2.27
C CYS A 258 -5.86 10.67 3.76
N ALA A 259 -6.41 9.73 4.54
CA ALA A 259 -6.14 9.53 5.96
C ALA A 259 -4.73 8.93 6.19
N GLY A 260 -4.21 8.16 5.24
CA GLY A 260 -2.92 7.51 5.36
C GLY A 260 -2.64 6.49 4.25
N PHE A 261 -1.55 5.75 4.44
CA PHE A 261 -1.01 4.83 3.45
C PHE A 261 -0.92 3.41 4.00
N LEU A 262 -1.22 2.42 3.13
CA LEU A 262 -0.95 1.01 3.37
C LEU A 262 0.07 0.52 2.32
N TRP A 263 1.13 -0.16 2.79
CA TRP A 263 2.22 -0.62 1.94
C TRP A 263 2.53 -2.10 2.14
N TYR A 264 2.49 -2.89 1.07
CA TYR A 264 2.88 -4.30 1.11
C TYR A 264 3.79 -4.64 -0.07
N GLN A 265 5.09 -4.59 0.15
CA GLN A 265 6.14 -4.84 -0.84
C GLN A 265 7.43 -5.23 -0.12
N GLY A 266 8.34 -5.90 -0.81
CA GLY A 266 9.66 -6.25 -0.31
C GLY A 266 10.21 -7.50 -1.00
N GLU A 267 9.36 -8.39 -1.46
CA GLU A 267 9.74 -9.70 -2.00
C GLU A 267 10.68 -9.58 -3.20
N SER A 268 10.49 -8.58 -4.06
CA SER A 268 11.39 -8.34 -5.21
C SER A 268 12.73 -7.73 -4.80
N ASN A 269 12.83 -7.17 -3.59
CA ASN A 269 14.06 -6.56 -3.07
C ASN A 269 14.83 -7.47 -2.11
N VAL A 270 14.47 -8.76 -1.95
CA VAL A 270 15.22 -9.69 -1.11
C VAL A 270 16.67 -9.80 -1.58
N GLY A 271 17.60 -9.50 -0.66
CA GLY A 271 19.03 -9.34 -0.94
C GLY A 271 19.50 -7.88 -1.06
N ASP A 272 18.59 -6.93 -0.96
CA ASP A 272 18.93 -5.50 -0.94
C ASP A 272 19.36 -5.08 0.48
N SER A 273 20.62 -4.75 0.68
CA SER A 273 21.16 -4.31 1.98
C SER A 273 20.79 -2.87 2.38
N HIS A 274 20.13 -2.12 1.50
CA HIS A 274 19.73 -0.72 1.71
C HIS A 274 18.20 -0.54 1.65
N TYR A 275 17.46 -1.61 1.89
CA TYR A 275 15.99 -1.55 1.79
C TYR A 275 15.38 -0.62 2.87
N ALA A 276 15.93 -0.62 4.09
CA ALA A 276 15.45 0.24 5.18
C ALA A 276 15.52 1.72 4.80
N GLU A 277 16.65 2.17 4.24
CA GLU A 277 16.82 3.55 3.81
C GLU A 277 15.89 3.91 2.66
N LYS A 278 15.71 3.01 1.69
CA LYS A 278 14.77 3.21 0.58
C LYS A 278 13.33 3.29 1.07
N GLN A 279 12.94 2.48 2.05
CA GLN A 279 11.61 2.50 2.65
C GLN A 279 11.36 3.78 3.43
N LYS A 280 12.33 4.24 4.23
CA LYS A 280 12.29 5.55 4.92
C LYS A 280 12.15 6.70 3.91
N GLU A 281 12.91 6.66 2.81
CA GLU A 281 12.81 7.66 1.73
C GLU A 281 11.47 7.62 1.00
N LEU A 282 10.90 6.43 0.76
CA LEU A 282 9.56 6.28 0.18
C LEU A 282 8.52 7.00 1.06
N ILE A 283 8.52 6.71 2.36
CA ILE A 283 7.60 7.31 3.33
C ILE A 283 7.75 8.82 3.34
N ALA A 284 8.98 9.32 3.49
CA ALA A 284 9.27 10.75 3.53
C ALA A 284 8.84 11.47 2.24
N SER A 285 9.14 10.87 1.09
CA SER A 285 8.79 11.44 -0.21
C SER A 285 7.29 11.50 -0.45
N TRP A 286 6.55 10.44 -0.14
CA TRP A 286 5.10 10.44 -0.31
C TRP A 286 4.41 11.41 0.65
N ARG A 287 4.79 11.44 1.93
CA ARG A 287 4.31 12.46 2.88
C ARG A 287 4.55 13.88 2.38
N SER A 288 5.71 14.13 1.78
CA SER A 288 6.04 15.43 1.17
C SER A 288 5.16 15.75 -0.04
N GLU A 289 4.90 14.77 -0.92
CA GLU A 289 4.04 14.95 -2.11
C GLU A 289 2.59 15.24 -1.73
N TRP A 290 2.07 14.54 -0.73
CA TRP A 290 0.71 14.77 -0.19
C TRP A 290 0.63 15.99 0.72
N LYS A 291 1.78 16.60 1.09
CA LYS A 291 1.88 17.73 2.06
C LYS A 291 1.35 17.38 3.45
N GLU A 292 1.44 16.08 3.81
CA GLU A 292 0.97 15.53 5.06
C GLU A 292 2.13 14.84 5.80
N PRO A 293 3.02 15.62 6.46
CA PRO A 293 4.27 15.10 7.05
C PRO A 293 4.05 14.05 8.15
N LYS A 294 2.86 14.01 8.73
CA LYS A 294 2.48 13.07 9.79
C LYS A 294 1.47 12.01 9.33
N ALA A 295 1.18 11.92 8.03
CA ALA A 295 0.24 10.92 7.54
C ALA A 295 0.66 9.51 8.01
N PRO A 296 -0.25 8.72 8.60
CA PRO A 296 0.03 7.34 8.98
C PRO A 296 0.52 6.52 7.78
N PHE A 297 1.53 5.67 8.02
CA PHE A 297 2.08 4.79 7.00
C PHE A 297 2.23 3.38 7.58
N TYR A 298 1.29 2.49 7.27
CA TYR A 298 1.27 1.14 7.83
C TYR A 298 1.72 0.14 6.79
N MET A 299 2.64 -0.72 7.22
CA MET A 299 3.35 -1.64 6.33
C MET A 299 3.06 -3.08 6.72
N VAL A 300 3.27 -3.97 5.77
CA VAL A 300 3.20 -5.42 5.97
C VAL A 300 4.56 -6.01 5.68
N GLU A 301 5.09 -6.79 6.62
CA GLU A 301 6.32 -7.57 6.48
C GLU A 301 6.17 -8.61 5.37
N ILE A 302 7.23 -8.89 4.60
CA ILE A 302 7.21 -10.03 3.68
C ILE A 302 7.08 -11.34 4.48
N ALA A 303 6.29 -12.26 3.96
CA ALA A 303 6.07 -13.55 4.60
C ALA A 303 7.25 -14.52 4.43
N PRO A 304 7.39 -15.52 5.32
CA PRO A 304 8.28 -16.64 5.08
C PRO A 304 8.02 -17.28 3.72
N TYR A 305 9.08 -17.43 2.91
CA TYR A 305 9.02 -18.04 1.59
C TYR A 305 10.39 -18.60 1.20
N ASN A 306 10.43 -19.68 0.45
CA ASN A 306 11.64 -20.35 -0.01
C ASN A 306 12.33 -19.58 -1.14
N TYR A 307 12.92 -18.43 -0.81
CA TYR A 307 13.71 -17.62 -1.75
C TYR A 307 14.95 -18.37 -2.23
N SER A 308 15.47 -18.00 -3.39
CA SER A 308 16.69 -18.58 -3.96
C SER A 308 18.01 -18.20 -3.24
N ASN A 309 17.93 -17.22 -2.33
CA ASN A 309 19.02 -16.80 -1.43
C ASN A 309 18.51 -16.75 0.01
N ASP A 310 19.38 -16.69 1.00
CA ASP A 310 19.04 -16.72 2.43
C ASP A 310 18.86 -15.31 3.03
N SER A 311 18.47 -14.31 2.22
CA SER A 311 18.46 -12.89 2.63
C SER A 311 17.07 -12.37 3.04
N ALA A 312 16.03 -13.18 3.05
CA ALA A 312 14.70 -12.71 3.46
C ALA A 312 14.66 -12.26 4.93
N PRO A 313 15.33 -12.93 5.89
CA PRO A 313 15.35 -12.46 7.27
C PRO A 313 15.99 -11.07 7.42
N ASP A 314 17.05 -10.79 6.66
CA ASP A 314 17.70 -9.46 6.65
C ASP A 314 16.77 -8.38 6.12
N LEU A 315 16.00 -8.68 5.07
CA LEU A 315 15.02 -7.73 4.55
C LEU A 315 13.87 -7.50 5.54
N ARG A 316 13.37 -8.56 6.21
CA ARG A 316 12.34 -8.41 7.26
C ARG A 316 12.86 -7.55 8.42
N ALA A 317 14.11 -7.72 8.84
CA ALA A 317 14.73 -6.86 9.84
C ALA A 317 14.82 -5.41 9.40
N GLN A 318 15.16 -5.14 8.13
CA GLN A 318 15.17 -3.80 7.55
C GLN A 318 13.77 -3.18 7.47
N GLN A 319 12.72 -3.97 7.17
CA GLN A 319 11.34 -3.49 7.23
C GLN A 319 10.95 -3.07 8.64
N LEU A 320 11.34 -3.87 9.65
CA LEU A 320 11.08 -3.55 11.06
C LEU A 320 11.87 -2.32 11.51
N GLU A 321 13.15 -2.20 11.16
CA GLU A 321 13.98 -1.02 11.43
C GLU A 321 13.32 0.24 10.88
N ALA A 322 12.96 0.26 9.59
CA ALA A 322 12.32 1.41 8.97
C ALA A 322 11.03 1.82 9.67
N ALA A 323 10.23 0.84 10.12
CA ALA A 323 8.98 1.08 10.82
C ALA A 323 9.18 1.64 12.24
N LEU A 324 10.18 1.15 12.98
CA LEU A 324 10.47 1.59 14.35
C LEU A 324 11.14 2.97 14.38
N GLU A 325 11.95 3.30 13.39
CA GLU A 325 12.69 4.56 13.33
C GLU A 325 11.92 5.70 12.65
N THR A 326 10.74 5.41 12.08
CA THR A 326 9.92 6.42 11.41
C THR A 326 8.65 6.68 12.20
N GLU A 327 8.43 7.94 12.61
CA GLU A 327 7.23 8.34 13.34
C GLU A 327 5.94 8.07 12.53
N HIS A 328 4.84 7.79 13.22
CA HIS A 328 3.53 7.50 12.63
C HIS A 328 3.56 6.32 11.65
N CYS A 329 4.42 5.34 11.89
CA CYS A 329 4.50 4.09 11.14
C CYS A 329 4.09 2.89 11.99
N GLY A 330 3.74 1.81 11.33
CA GLY A 330 3.47 0.51 11.92
C GLY A 330 3.81 -0.61 10.94
N LEU A 331 4.13 -1.78 11.47
CA LEU A 331 4.44 -2.97 10.67
C LEU A 331 3.65 -4.18 11.18
N VAL A 332 2.91 -4.81 10.29
CA VAL A 332 2.24 -6.09 10.55
C VAL A 332 3.23 -7.22 10.36
N CYS A 333 3.46 -8.00 11.41
CA CYS A 333 4.23 -9.24 11.34
C CYS A 333 3.43 -10.35 10.66
N THR A 334 4.08 -11.13 9.81
CA THR A 334 3.46 -12.20 9.00
C THR A 334 3.96 -13.61 9.33
N ASN A 335 4.81 -13.77 10.34
CA ASN A 335 5.46 -15.03 10.67
C ASN A 335 4.50 -16.22 10.90
N ASP A 336 3.29 -15.95 11.35
CA ASP A 336 2.28 -16.97 11.64
C ASP A 336 1.26 -17.19 10.50
N LEU A 337 1.40 -16.47 9.40
CA LEU A 337 0.51 -16.59 8.22
C LEU A 337 0.99 -17.66 7.23
N VAL A 338 2.16 -18.22 7.49
CA VAL A 338 2.72 -19.40 6.81
C VAL A 338 2.87 -20.47 7.88
N THR A 339 2.11 -21.55 7.78
CA THR A 339 1.95 -22.54 8.86
C THR A 339 2.97 -23.67 8.84
N ASP A 340 3.54 -23.94 7.66
CA ASP A 340 4.47 -25.04 7.45
C ASP A 340 5.34 -24.80 6.20
N ILE A 341 6.28 -25.70 5.97
CA ILE A 341 7.25 -25.58 4.87
C ILE A 341 6.60 -25.73 3.48
N GLU A 342 5.47 -26.42 3.37
CA GLU A 342 4.75 -26.52 2.11
C GLU A 342 4.04 -25.21 1.78
N ALA A 343 3.40 -24.57 2.77
CA ALA A 343 2.86 -23.22 2.63
C ALA A 343 3.93 -22.19 2.29
N ALA A 344 5.17 -22.36 2.79
CA ALA A 344 6.31 -21.51 2.46
C ALA A 344 6.81 -21.64 1.01
N ARG A 345 6.27 -22.53 0.20
CA ARG A 345 6.51 -22.58 -1.25
C ARG A 345 5.67 -21.59 -2.04
N ASN A 346 4.67 -20.98 -1.42
CA ASN A 346 3.87 -19.92 -2.02
C ASN A 346 4.28 -18.56 -1.42
N ILE A 347 4.77 -17.67 -2.27
CA ILE A 347 5.14 -16.30 -1.89
C ILE A 347 3.92 -15.44 -1.47
N HIS A 348 2.72 -15.93 -1.71
CA HIS A 348 1.46 -15.25 -1.45
C HIS A 348 0.70 -15.99 -0.32
N PRO A 349 0.88 -15.61 0.96
CA PRO A 349 0.08 -16.19 2.05
C PRO A 349 -1.42 -16.06 1.77
N SER A 350 -2.16 -17.14 1.99
CA SER A 350 -3.60 -17.21 1.70
C SER A 350 -4.44 -16.36 2.66
N ASN A 351 -3.99 -16.19 3.90
CA ASN A 351 -4.73 -15.46 4.93
C ASN A 351 -4.55 -13.93 4.84
N LYS A 352 -5.17 -13.32 3.82
CA LYS A 352 -5.18 -11.86 3.65
C LYS A 352 -6.15 -11.15 4.59
N LEU A 353 -7.14 -11.88 5.12
CA LEU A 353 -8.13 -11.35 6.05
C LEU A 353 -7.47 -10.88 7.34
N GLU A 354 -6.59 -11.71 7.91
CA GLU A 354 -5.85 -11.39 9.12
C GLU A 354 -4.91 -10.20 8.95
N ILE A 355 -4.26 -10.06 7.80
CA ILE A 355 -3.40 -8.90 7.51
C ILE A 355 -4.21 -7.61 7.57
N GLY A 356 -5.35 -7.55 6.89
CA GLY A 356 -6.23 -6.39 6.92
C GLY A 356 -6.73 -6.08 8.34
N TYR A 357 -7.08 -7.09 9.11
CA TYR A 357 -7.49 -6.94 10.50
C TYR A 357 -6.37 -6.32 11.38
N ARG A 358 -5.13 -6.80 11.25
CA ARG A 358 -3.97 -6.24 11.99
C ARG A 358 -3.64 -4.81 11.58
N LEU A 359 -3.80 -4.46 10.31
CA LEU A 359 -3.62 -3.08 9.82
C LEU A 359 -4.63 -2.12 10.46
N VAL A 360 -5.87 -2.55 10.67
CA VAL A 360 -6.90 -1.72 11.33
C VAL A 360 -6.54 -1.39 12.77
N ASP A 361 -5.85 -2.27 13.48
CA ASP A 361 -5.42 -2.01 14.85
C ASP A 361 -4.43 -0.83 14.94
N PHE A 362 -3.66 -0.56 13.89
CA PHE A 362 -2.85 0.66 13.79
C PHE A 362 -3.69 1.89 13.44
N ALA A 363 -4.64 1.76 12.50
CA ALA A 363 -5.45 2.86 11.99
C ALA A 363 -6.51 3.33 13.00
N HIS A 364 -7.08 2.41 13.74
CA HIS A 364 -8.12 2.65 14.74
C HIS A 364 -7.80 1.83 15.99
N LYS A 365 -6.76 2.28 16.70
CA LYS A 365 -6.21 1.60 17.87
C LYS A 365 -7.23 1.59 19.03
N PRO A 366 -7.64 0.42 19.53
CA PRO A 366 -8.33 0.34 20.82
C PRO A 366 -7.41 0.82 21.94
N GLU A 367 -7.93 1.58 22.91
CA GLU A 367 -7.12 2.13 24.03
C GLU A 367 -6.32 1.08 24.81
N TRP A 368 -6.87 -0.13 24.92
CA TRP A 368 -6.31 -1.24 25.69
C TRP A 368 -5.33 -2.12 24.89
N LYS A 369 -5.18 -1.90 23.57
CA LYS A 369 -4.40 -2.78 22.68
C LYS A 369 -3.17 -2.07 22.12
N ASP A 370 -1.98 -2.66 22.30
CA ASP A 370 -0.81 -2.30 21.51
C ASP A 370 -0.93 -3.02 20.14
N PRO A 371 -0.96 -2.32 19.00
CA PRO A 371 -1.06 -2.93 17.68
C PRO A 371 0.23 -3.63 17.23
N TRP A 372 1.35 -3.39 17.94
CA TRP A 372 2.63 -3.98 17.59
C TRP A 372 2.73 -5.44 18.02
N SER A 373 3.33 -6.23 17.17
CA SER A 373 3.88 -7.55 17.52
C SER A 373 5.05 -7.39 18.49
N PRO A 374 5.35 -8.38 19.35
CA PRO A 374 6.51 -8.30 20.23
C PRO A 374 7.82 -8.18 19.45
N VAL A 375 8.66 -7.22 19.85
CA VAL A 375 9.95 -6.90 19.26
C VAL A 375 11.07 -7.28 20.21
N TYR A 376 12.13 -7.95 19.72
CA TYR A 376 13.34 -8.21 20.49
C TYR A 376 13.92 -6.91 21.06
N LYS A 377 14.28 -6.94 22.36
CA LYS A 377 14.83 -5.78 23.07
C LYS A 377 16.27 -6.01 23.53
N SER A 378 16.51 -7.15 24.17
CA SER A 378 17.86 -7.48 24.72
C SER A 378 18.00 -8.97 25.01
N MET A 379 19.25 -9.43 25.06
CA MET A 379 19.65 -10.75 25.48
C MET A 379 20.57 -10.66 26.71
N GLN A 380 20.36 -11.54 27.68
CA GLN A 380 21.26 -11.78 28.80
C GLN A 380 21.62 -13.27 28.80
N ALA A 381 22.87 -13.59 28.48
CA ALA A 381 23.39 -14.98 28.51
C ALA A 381 24.04 -15.30 29.83
N ASP A 382 23.81 -16.53 30.33
CA ASP A 382 24.44 -17.09 31.52
C ASP A 382 24.72 -18.59 31.28
N GLY A 383 25.95 -18.88 30.89
CA GLY A 383 26.39 -20.25 30.58
C GLY A 383 25.61 -20.86 29.42
N ASP A 384 24.92 -21.94 29.70
CA ASP A 384 24.12 -22.73 28.74
C ASP A 384 22.69 -22.18 28.52
N LYS A 385 22.37 -21.03 29.12
CA LYS A 385 21.04 -20.40 29.03
C LYS A 385 21.15 -18.95 28.58
N ALA A 386 20.10 -18.43 27.93
CA ALA A 386 19.94 -17.03 27.67
C ALA A 386 18.50 -16.59 27.96
N ILE A 387 18.36 -15.37 28.49
CA ILE A 387 17.09 -14.69 28.69
C ILE A 387 16.93 -13.65 27.59
N ILE A 388 15.88 -13.78 26.82
CA ILE A 388 15.48 -12.84 25.76
C ILE A 388 14.36 -11.97 26.28
N SER A 389 14.54 -10.65 26.21
CA SER A 389 13.53 -9.66 26.61
C SER A 389 12.92 -9.02 25.39
N PHE A 390 11.62 -8.70 25.48
CA PHE A 390 10.80 -8.13 24.41
C PHE A 390 10.15 -6.82 24.83
N SER A 391 9.98 -5.89 23.90
CA SER A 391 9.08 -4.73 23.96
C SER A 391 7.75 -5.06 23.27
N HIS A 392 6.77 -4.17 23.38
CA HIS A 392 5.44 -4.34 22.78
C HIS A 392 4.72 -5.63 23.23
N ASN A 393 4.94 -6.04 24.48
CA ASN A 393 4.33 -7.25 25.04
C ASN A 393 3.81 -7.04 26.49
N GLU A 394 3.09 -5.96 26.71
CA GLU A 394 2.57 -5.58 28.03
C GLU A 394 1.55 -6.60 28.56
N GLN A 395 0.80 -7.23 27.65
CA GLN A 395 -0.21 -8.25 27.99
C GLN A 395 0.42 -9.62 28.28
N GLY A 396 1.67 -9.83 27.87
CA GLY A 396 2.39 -11.10 28.00
C GLY A 396 2.15 -12.07 26.85
N PHE A 397 2.83 -13.19 26.90
CA PHE A 397 2.71 -14.27 25.91
C PHE A 397 1.52 -15.17 26.18
N LEU A 398 1.00 -15.79 25.10
CA LEU A 398 0.13 -16.96 25.22
C LEU A 398 0.93 -18.12 25.80
N SER A 399 0.29 -18.90 26.69
CA SER A 399 0.90 -20.13 27.17
C SER A 399 1.12 -21.10 26.01
N ASN A 400 2.35 -21.55 25.88
CA ASN A 400 2.74 -22.51 24.84
C ASN A 400 3.84 -23.41 25.42
N PRO A 401 3.57 -24.71 25.65
CA PRO A 401 4.58 -25.65 26.17
C PRO A 401 5.64 -26.02 25.13
N ASP A 402 5.32 -25.92 23.85
CA ASP A 402 6.18 -26.35 22.75
C ASP A 402 6.55 -25.14 21.84
N ILE A 403 7.34 -24.20 22.34
CA ILE A 403 7.79 -23.04 21.61
C ILE A 403 8.85 -23.46 20.58
N THR A 404 8.59 -23.11 19.31
CA THR A 404 9.47 -23.41 18.18
C THR A 404 10.05 -22.15 17.54
N GLY A 405 11.08 -22.30 16.69
CA GLY A 405 11.67 -21.23 15.92
C GLY A 405 12.92 -20.58 16.55
N PHE A 406 13.33 -21.03 17.74
CA PHE A 406 14.57 -20.56 18.37
C PHE A 406 15.77 -21.43 17.99
N GLU A 407 16.91 -20.76 17.80
CA GLU A 407 18.23 -21.35 17.61
C GLU A 407 19.24 -20.61 18.47
N VAL A 408 20.23 -21.32 18.99
CA VAL A 408 21.33 -20.76 19.79
C VAL A 408 22.67 -21.22 19.26
N ALA A 409 23.70 -20.37 19.39
CA ALA A 409 25.07 -20.69 19.01
C ALA A 409 26.05 -20.43 20.17
N GLY A 410 27.09 -21.26 20.21
CA GLY A 410 28.27 -21.10 21.06
C GLY A 410 29.36 -20.28 20.38
N PRO A 411 30.59 -20.23 21.02
CA PRO A 411 31.76 -19.55 20.45
C PRO A 411 32.18 -20.09 19.07
N ASP A 412 31.77 -21.30 18.73
CA ASP A 412 32.00 -21.94 17.41
C ASP A 412 31.10 -21.35 16.29
N LYS A 413 30.15 -20.53 16.67
CA LYS A 413 29.16 -19.87 15.74
C LYS A 413 28.21 -20.84 15.00
N VAL A 414 28.11 -22.09 15.47
CA VAL A 414 27.21 -23.08 14.89
C VAL A 414 25.88 -23.00 15.59
N PHE A 415 24.79 -22.75 14.84
CA PHE A 415 23.45 -22.67 15.37
C PHE A 415 22.82 -24.05 15.54
N HIS A 416 22.21 -24.26 16.69
CA HIS A 416 21.48 -25.46 17.06
C HIS A 416 20.09 -25.09 17.53
N HIS A 417 19.13 -25.96 17.27
CA HIS A 417 17.77 -25.81 17.79
C HIS A 417 17.80 -25.62 19.32
N ALA A 418 16.94 -24.74 19.81
CA ALA A 418 16.87 -24.41 21.23
C ALA A 418 15.46 -24.64 21.78
N ASP A 419 15.42 -25.24 22.98
CA ASP A 419 14.21 -25.25 23.82
C ASP A 419 13.97 -23.86 24.36
N ALA A 420 12.69 -23.47 24.45
CA ALA A 420 12.30 -22.15 24.92
C ALA A 420 11.17 -22.24 25.95
N GLU A 421 11.21 -21.38 26.97
CA GLU A 421 10.22 -21.31 28.03
C GLU A 421 9.87 -19.86 28.37
N ILE A 422 8.59 -19.56 28.54
CA ILE A 422 8.11 -18.24 28.96
C ILE A 422 8.42 -18.09 30.48
N VAL A 423 9.31 -17.14 30.82
CA VAL A 423 9.67 -16.83 32.20
C VAL A 423 8.68 -15.87 32.83
N ASN A 424 8.28 -14.86 32.10
CA ASN A 424 7.29 -13.84 32.50
C ASN A 424 6.67 -13.14 31.29
N LYS A 425 5.89 -12.10 31.54
CA LYS A 425 5.19 -11.35 30.48
C LYS A 425 6.09 -10.87 29.33
N LYS A 426 7.37 -10.57 29.60
CA LYS A 426 8.27 -9.94 28.63
C LYS A 426 9.54 -10.76 28.34
N GLN A 427 9.66 -11.94 28.91
CA GLN A 427 10.90 -12.70 28.84
C GLN A 427 10.68 -14.17 28.51
N VAL A 428 11.57 -14.68 27.66
CA VAL A 428 11.68 -16.09 27.29
C VAL A 428 13.10 -16.56 27.60
N ARG A 429 13.23 -17.70 28.25
CA ARG A 429 14.49 -18.40 28.45
C ARG A 429 14.70 -19.39 27.32
N VAL A 430 15.92 -19.43 26.78
CA VAL A 430 16.31 -20.39 25.74
C VAL A 430 17.55 -21.16 26.16
N CYS A 431 17.65 -22.44 25.78
CA CYS A 431 18.80 -23.30 25.99
C CYS A 431 18.86 -24.40 24.92
N SER A 432 20.04 -25.02 24.79
CA SER A 432 20.20 -26.21 23.96
C SER A 432 21.21 -27.15 24.59
N PRO A 433 20.97 -28.47 24.65
CA PRO A 433 21.93 -29.42 25.17
C PRO A 433 23.26 -29.46 24.38
N MET A 434 23.21 -28.99 23.14
CA MET A 434 24.36 -28.93 22.23
C MET A 434 25.29 -27.73 22.49
N VAL A 435 24.83 -26.69 23.26
CA VAL A 435 25.59 -25.44 23.44
C VAL A 435 25.83 -25.18 24.94
N LYS A 436 27.07 -25.31 25.39
CA LYS A 436 27.46 -25.13 26.81
C LYS A 436 27.65 -23.67 27.21
N LYS A 437 27.86 -22.79 26.23
CA LYS A 437 28.03 -21.35 26.45
C LYS A 437 27.36 -20.62 25.29
N ILE A 438 26.17 -20.06 25.54
CA ILE A 438 25.43 -19.32 24.52
C ILE A 438 26.08 -17.95 24.30
N VAL A 439 26.34 -17.60 23.03
CA VAL A 439 26.83 -16.28 22.62
C VAL A 439 25.88 -15.59 21.65
N ALA A 440 25.00 -16.35 20.98
CA ALA A 440 24.00 -15.80 20.07
C ALA A 440 22.69 -16.59 20.13
N VAL A 441 21.60 -15.88 19.83
CA VAL A 441 20.24 -16.42 19.72
C VAL A 441 19.60 -15.89 18.46
N ARG A 442 18.87 -16.74 17.74
CA ARG A 442 18.02 -16.39 16.59
C ARG A 442 16.58 -16.87 16.83
N TYR A 443 15.64 -16.15 16.30
CA TYR A 443 14.23 -16.55 16.25
C TYR A 443 13.66 -16.31 14.86
N CYS A 444 13.11 -17.36 14.24
CA CYS A 444 12.59 -17.33 12.87
C CYS A 444 13.58 -16.69 11.86
N TRP A 445 14.88 -16.83 12.10
CA TRP A 445 15.93 -16.21 11.28
C TRP A 445 16.35 -17.13 10.13
N GLY A 446 15.44 -17.25 9.16
CA GLY A 446 15.61 -18.04 7.96
C GLY A 446 14.45 -17.79 6.99
N ASN A 447 14.63 -18.15 5.75
CA ASN A 447 13.60 -17.97 4.72
C ASN A 447 12.28 -18.70 5.08
N THR A 448 12.42 -19.89 5.66
CA THR A 448 11.31 -20.82 5.95
C THR A 448 11.28 -21.31 7.41
N ILE A 449 12.04 -20.67 8.32
CA ILE A 449 11.99 -21.01 9.74
C ILE A 449 10.73 -20.39 10.33
N ILE A 450 9.79 -21.24 10.73
CA ILE A 450 8.48 -20.88 11.24
C ILE A 450 8.51 -21.05 12.77
N GLY A 451 8.10 -20.02 13.50
CA GLY A 451 7.93 -20.04 14.93
C GLY A 451 6.47 -19.85 15.34
N ASN A 452 6.17 -20.24 16.58
CA ASN A 452 4.80 -20.22 17.09
C ASN A 452 4.61 -19.36 18.34
N LEU A 453 5.60 -18.54 18.71
CA LEU A 453 5.50 -17.66 19.88
C LEU A 453 4.61 -16.45 19.55
N LYS A 454 3.52 -16.30 20.31
CA LYS A 454 2.55 -15.20 20.17
C LYS A 454 2.28 -14.52 21.51
N ASN A 455 1.94 -13.25 21.46
CA ASN A 455 1.42 -12.55 22.62
C ASN A 455 -0.07 -12.91 22.87
N ARG A 456 -0.60 -12.47 24.00
CA ARG A 456 -2.03 -12.72 24.37
C ARG A 456 -3.04 -12.03 23.44
N MET A 457 -2.58 -11.13 22.56
CA MET A 457 -3.39 -10.52 21.52
C MET A 457 -3.40 -11.36 20.23
N GLY A 458 -2.72 -12.51 20.20
CA GLY A 458 -2.59 -13.37 19.03
C GLY A 458 -1.54 -12.90 18.03
N LEU A 459 -0.78 -11.84 18.32
CA LEU A 459 0.24 -11.33 17.42
C LEU A 459 1.54 -12.13 17.54
N PRO A 460 2.14 -12.59 16.44
CA PRO A 460 3.39 -13.33 16.43
C PRO A 460 4.58 -12.44 16.78
N VAL A 461 5.64 -13.01 17.31
CA VAL A 461 6.92 -12.32 17.54
C VAL A 461 7.61 -12.08 16.20
N PHE A 462 8.19 -10.88 16.00
CA PHE A 462 9.05 -10.59 14.87
C PHE A 462 10.31 -11.45 14.86
N ALA A 463 10.78 -11.83 13.68
CA ALA A 463 12.05 -12.49 13.53
C ALA A 463 13.19 -11.60 14.03
N PHE A 464 14.19 -12.19 14.67
CA PHE A 464 15.36 -11.46 15.13
C PHE A 464 16.62 -12.34 15.20
N ARG A 465 17.77 -11.70 15.22
CA ARG A 465 19.07 -12.27 15.60
C ARG A 465 19.79 -11.36 16.60
N THR A 466 20.69 -11.93 17.38
CA THR A 466 21.55 -11.20 18.32
C THR A 466 23.01 -11.15 17.87
N ASP A 467 23.33 -11.87 16.84
CA ASP A 467 24.66 -11.95 16.18
C ASP A 467 24.75 -10.97 15.00
N ASN A 468 25.95 -10.87 14.44
CA ASN A 468 26.27 -10.07 13.25
C ASN A 468 27.12 -10.81 12.21
N TRP A 469 27.15 -12.15 12.26
CA TRP A 469 27.94 -12.98 11.33
C TRP A 469 27.06 -13.89 10.47
#